data_93e1be4910b1ccad7da5dd0d6b3d3268
#
_entry.id   93e1be4910b1ccad7da5dd0d6b3d3268
#
_cell.length_a   1.000
_cell.length_b   1.000
_cell.length_c   1.000
_cell.angle_alpha   90.00
_cell.angle_beta   90.00
_cell.angle_gamma   90.00
#
_symmetry.space_group_name_H-M   'P 1'
#
loop_
_entity.id
_entity.type
_entity.pdbx_description
1 polymer ?
#
loop_
_entity_poly.entity_id
_entity_poly.type
_entity_poly.pdbx_seq_one_letter_code
_entity_poly.pdbx_strand_id
1 'polypeptide(L)'
;MTQSALRLEGLTRRFGGVTAVDNISVRIAKGEIVGLVGPNGAGKTTLVNLVTGFVPKSAGRVFFEEADITRQPPHQIARCGVARTFQVVQPFAEMTVLENVMAGALFAGQRGNMKESAERARHYLDFVGLDRFAGYSASELSLADRKRLELAKSLAMEPRLLFLDEVNAGLNSSELDDALELIRRIAGMGVTIVIIEHVLRIVLSLVTRLIVLHHGAMLTDGPPAEALNDPAVIKAYLGTKFDKRHQAELQRQREKYQQALERGQNG
;
A
#
# COMPACT_ATOMS: atom_id res chain seq x y z
N MET A 1 1.79 -25.54 1.73
CA MET A 1 1.90 -24.50 0.70
C MET A 1 1.21 -23.25 1.21
N THR A 2 1.90 -22.12 1.32
CA THR A 2 1.32 -20.87 1.80
C THR A 2 0.25 -20.41 0.80
N GLN A 3 -0.97 -20.12 1.28
CA GLN A 3 -2.05 -19.63 0.41
C GLN A 3 -1.71 -18.26 -0.15
N SER A 4 -1.89 -18.08 -1.45
CA SER A 4 -1.66 -16.80 -2.13
C SER A 4 -2.82 -15.85 -1.89
N ALA A 5 -2.55 -14.60 -1.47
CA ALA A 5 -3.55 -13.53 -1.43
C ALA A 5 -3.68 -12.86 -2.81
N LEU A 6 -2.56 -12.61 -3.50
CA LEU A 6 -2.53 -11.99 -4.81
C LEU A 6 -1.57 -12.74 -5.72
N ARG A 7 -1.99 -13.01 -6.96
CA ARG A 7 -1.15 -13.58 -8.01
C ARG A 7 -1.34 -12.82 -9.32
N LEU A 8 -0.23 -12.35 -9.84
CA LEU A 8 -0.14 -11.67 -11.14
C LEU A 8 0.57 -12.59 -12.12
N GLU A 9 0.05 -12.69 -13.33
CA GLU A 9 0.63 -13.51 -14.40
C GLU A 9 0.79 -12.67 -15.67
N GLY A 10 2.03 -12.32 -16.01
CA GLY A 10 2.39 -11.61 -17.23
C GLY A 10 1.71 -10.25 -17.39
N LEU A 11 1.43 -9.56 -16.26
CA LEU A 11 0.65 -8.34 -16.28
C LEU A 11 1.35 -7.24 -17.04
N THR A 12 0.67 -6.70 -18.07
CA THR A 12 1.25 -5.70 -18.98
C THR A 12 0.26 -4.57 -19.23
N ARG A 13 0.78 -3.34 -19.28
CA ARG A 13 0.02 -2.15 -19.71
C ARG A 13 0.85 -1.27 -20.63
N ARG A 14 0.26 -0.94 -21.77
CA ARG A 14 0.80 -0.01 -22.76
C ARG A 14 -0.12 1.19 -22.89
N PHE A 15 0.46 2.39 -22.96
CA PHE A 15 -0.22 3.64 -23.26
C PHE A 15 0.41 4.22 -24.53
N GLY A 16 -0.25 4.05 -25.67
CA GLY A 16 0.36 4.37 -26.95
C GLY A 16 1.68 3.61 -27.16
N GLY A 17 2.76 4.33 -27.37
CA GLY A 17 4.11 3.76 -27.53
C GLY A 17 4.86 3.45 -26.22
N VAL A 18 4.28 3.78 -25.06
CA VAL A 18 4.95 3.60 -23.76
C VAL A 18 4.44 2.34 -23.07
N THR A 19 5.34 1.43 -22.70
CA THR A 19 5.03 0.28 -21.85
C THR A 19 5.24 0.69 -20.39
N ALA A 20 4.15 0.98 -19.67
CA ALA A 20 4.19 1.43 -18.29
C ALA A 20 4.30 0.30 -17.26
N VAL A 21 3.83 -0.90 -17.61
CA VAL A 21 4.03 -2.16 -16.86
C VAL A 21 4.29 -3.24 -17.89
N ASP A 22 5.37 -3.99 -17.73
CA ASP A 22 5.85 -4.97 -18.69
C ASP A 22 6.04 -6.35 -18.06
N ASN A 23 5.16 -7.29 -18.43
CA ASN A 23 5.23 -8.71 -18.11
C ASN A 23 5.49 -9.02 -16.61
N ILE A 24 4.80 -8.32 -15.72
CA ILE A 24 4.97 -8.53 -14.27
C ILE A 24 4.25 -9.80 -13.83
N SER A 25 5.02 -10.73 -13.24
CA SER A 25 4.50 -11.93 -12.60
C SER A 25 5.00 -11.98 -11.17
N VAL A 26 4.06 -11.98 -10.20
CA VAL A 26 4.37 -11.99 -8.77
C VAL A 26 3.30 -12.74 -8.00
N ARG A 27 3.68 -13.32 -6.87
CA ARG A 27 2.75 -13.96 -5.94
C ARG A 27 3.00 -13.41 -4.54
N ILE A 28 1.94 -12.91 -3.88
CA ILE A 28 1.96 -12.40 -2.51
C ILE A 28 1.18 -13.37 -1.64
N ALA A 29 1.78 -13.80 -0.53
CA ALA A 29 1.15 -14.71 0.42
C ALA A 29 0.12 -13.99 1.30
N LYS A 30 -0.84 -14.73 1.88
CA LYS A 30 -1.79 -14.18 2.86
C LYS A 30 -1.05 -13.72 4.11
N GLY A 31 -1.40 -12.53 4.61
CA GLY A 31 -0.81 -11.92 5.80
C GLY A 31 0.61 -11.37 5.60
N GLU A 32 1.14 -11.41 4.36
CA GLU A 32 2.46 -10.85 4.04
C GLU A 32 2.41 -9.31 3.98
N ILE A 33 3.48 -8.66 4.45
CA ILE A 33 3.72 -7.23 4.23
C ILE A 33 4.81 -7.09 3.19
N VAL A 34 4.46 -6.59 2.02
CA VAL A 34 5.37 -6.44 0.88
C VAL A 34 5.57 -4.96 0.55
N GLY A 35 6.81 -4.56 0.34
CA GLY A 35 7.15 -3.24 -0.20
C GLY A 35 7.19 -3.27 -1.73
N LEU A 36 6.43 -2.39 -2.37
CA LEU A 36 6.51 -2.13 -3.80
C LEU A 36 7.23 -0.79 -4.01
N VAL A 37 8.47 -0.84 -4.42
CA VAL A 37 9.36 0.32 -4.48
C VAL A 37 9.93 0.54 -5.88
N GLY A 38 10.53 1.70 -6.11
CA GLY A 38 11.12 2.07 -7.39
C GLY A 38 11.10 3.58 -7.59
N PRO A 39 11.91 4.13 -8.51
CA PRO A 39 11.93 5.56 -8.80
C PRO A 39 10.57 6.06 -9.34
N ASN A 40 10.42 7.39 -9.42
CA ASN A 40 9.25 8.00 -10.05
C ASN A 40 9.15 7.55 -11.51
N GLY A 41 7.94 7.23 -11.97
CA GLY A 41 7.73 6.68 -13.29
C GLY A 41 8.08 5.20 -13.47
N ALA A 42 8.46 4.47 -12.41
CA ALA A 42 8.78 3.04 -12.49
C ALA A 42 7.58 2.14 -12.80
N GLY A 43 6.35 2.63 -12.73
CA GLY A 43 5.14 1.86 -13.01
C GLY A 43 4.35 1.41 -11.78
N LYS A 44 4.77 1.77 -10.55
CA LYS A 44 4.14 1.33 -9.28
C LYS A 44 2.64 1.63 -9.23
N THR A 45 2.26 2.90 -9.36
CA THR A 45 0.84 3.33 -9.34
C THR A 45 0.05 2.71 -10.49
N THR A 46 0.68 2.54 -11.67
CA THR A 46 0.04 1.85 -12.80
C THR A 46 -0.22 0.39 -12.44
N LEU A 47 0.74 -0.33 -11.83
CA LEU A 47 0.57 -1.71 -11.40
C LEU A 47 -0.60 -1.85 -10.41
N VAL A 48 -0.67 -0.97 -9.39
CA VAL A 48 -1.79 -0.95 -8.44
C VAL A 48 -3.12 -0.67 -9.14
N ASN A 49 -3.16 0.30 -10.06
CA ASN A 49 -4.36 0.60 -10.86
C ASN A 49 -4.81 -0.58 -11.73
N LEU A 50 -3.87 -1.37 -12.26
CA LEU A 50 -4.19 -2.61 -12.99
C LEU A 50 -4.82 -3.65 -12.05
N VAL A 51 -4.23 -3.87 -10.88
CA VAL A 51 -4.74 -4.86 -9.91
C VAL A 51 -6.12 -4.46 -9.41
N THR A 52 -6.31 -3.19 -9.08
CA THR A 52 -7.58 -2.66 -8.51
C THR A 52 -8.63 -2.31 -9.58
N GLY A 53 -8.35 -2.56 -10.87
CA GLY A 53 -9.32 -2.43 -11.96
C GLY A 53 -9.55 -1.00 -12.46
N PHE A 54 -8.83 0.01 -11.94
CA PHE A 54 -8.96 1.41 -12.40
C PHE A 54 -8.40 1.64 -13.81
N VAL A 55 -7.49 0.78 -14.24
CA VAL A 55 -6.90 0.83 -15.59
C VAL A 55 -7.04 -0.55 -16.23
N PRO A 56 -7.52 -0.65 -17.49
CA PRO A 56 -7.60 -1.92 -18.18
C PRO A 56 -6.21 -2.47 -18.50
N LYS A 57 -6.08 -3.78 -18.45
CA LYS A 57 -4.84 -4.51 -18.77
C LYS A 57 -4.68 -4.63 -20.28
N SER A 58 -3.44 -4.51 -20.79
CA SER A 58 -3.12 -4.83 -22.19
C SER A 58 -2.90 -6.33 -22.39
N ALA A 59 -2.32 -7.01 -21.38
CA ALA A 59 -2.13 -8.45 -21.33
C ALA A 59 -2.00 -8.92 -19.87
N GLY A 60 -2.03 -10.24 -19.69
CA GLY A 60 -1.84 -10.88 -18.39
C GLY A 60 -3.13 -11.05 -17.59
N ARG A 61 -2.99 -11.67 -16.41
CA ARG A 61 -4.11 -11.99 -15.51
C ARG A 61 -3.81 -11.59 -14.08
N VAL A 62 -4.89 -11.33 -13.33
CA VAL A 62 -4.86 -11.01 -11.91
C VAL A 62 -5.79 -11.95 -11.17
N PHE A 63 -5.25 -12.63 -10.16
CA PHE A 63 -6.00 -13.50 -9.27
C PHE A 63 -5.92 -12.96 -7.85
N PHE A 64 -7.06 -12.80 -7.22
CA PHE A 64 -7.17 -12.54 -5.81
C PHE A 64 -7.63 -13.81 -5.11
N GLU A 65 -6.77 -14.35 -4.24
CA GLU A 65 -6.87 -15.72 -3.76
C GLU A 65 -7.00 -16.69 -4.95
N GLU A 66 -8.06 -17.49 -5.04
CA GLU A 66 -8.29 -18.39 -6.16
C GLU A 66 -9.17 -17.80 -7.27
N ALA A 67 -9.75 -16.59 -7.04
CA ALA A 67 -10.67 -15.97 -7.98
C ALA A 67 -9.93 -15.16 -9.07
N ASP A 68 -10.24 -15.39 -10.33
CA ASP A 68 -9.81 -14.55 -11.45
C ASP A 68 -10.59 -13.22 -11.42
N ILE A 69 -9.90 -12.13 -11.09
CA ILE A 69 -10.45 -10.78 -11.06
C ILE A 69 -9.98 -9.92 -12.25
N THR A 70 -9.40 -10.53 -13.26
CA THR A 70 -8.74 -9.83 -14.39
C THR A 70 -9.64 -8.81 -15.06
N ARG A 71 -10.92 -9.13 -15.25
CA ARG A 71 -11.90 -8.30 -15.97
C ARG A 71 -12.92 -7.63 -15.07
N GLN A 72 -12.79 -7.79 -13.75
CA GLN A 72 -13.73 -7.20 -12.82
C GLN A 72 -13.56 -5.68 -12.71
N PRO A 73 -14.63 -4.91 -12.61
CA PRO A 73 -14.56 -3.46 -12.36
C PRO A 73 -14.16 -3.18 -10.89
N PRO A 74 -13.65 -1.96 -10.59
CA PRO A 74 -13.12 -1.62 -9.27
C PRO A 74 -14.05 -1.94 -8.10
N HIS A 75 -15.36 -1.66 -8.24
CA HIS A 75 -16.33 -1.90 -7.18
C HIS A 75 -16.54 -3.39 -6.87
N GLN A 76 -16.40 -4.28 -7.85
CA GLN A 76 -16.46 -5.73 -7.62
C GLN A 76 -15.17 -6.24 -6.97
N ILE A 77 -14.00 -5.74 -7.41
CA ILE A 77 -12.71 -6.04 -6.79
C ILE A 77 -12.71 -5.61 -5.32
N ALA A 78 -13.25 -4.42 -5.02
CA ALA A 78 -13.41 -3.94 -3.65
C ALA A 78 -14.30 -4.87 -2.81
N ARG A 79 -15.43 -5.33 -3.36
CA ARG A 79 -16.33 -6.30 -2.70
C ARG A 79 -15.68 -7.67 -2.48
N CYS A 80 -14.70 -8.03 -3.27
CA CYS A 80 -13.90 -9.25 -3.03
C CYS A 80 -12.94 -9.11 -1.83
N GLY A 81 -12.77 -7.91 -1.26
CA GLY A 81 -11.89 -7.66 -0.12
C GLY A 81 -10.52 -7.08 -0.50
N VAL A 82 -10.41 -6.40 -1.63
CA VAL A 82 -9.23 -5.64 -2.04
C VAL A 82 -9.50 -4.15 -1.84
N ALA A 83 -8.79 -3.50 -0.92
CA ALA A 83 -8.89 -2.06 -0.71
C ALA A 83 -7.57 -1.36 -1.03
N ARG A 84 -7.64 -0.04 -1.21
CA ARG A 84 -6.47 0.82 -1.36
C ARG A 84 -6.70 2.19 -0.74
N THR A 85 -5.65 2.80 -0.24
CA THR A 85 -5.60 4.24 -0.01
C THR A 85 -5.17 4.96 -1.29
N PHE A 86 -5.46 6.25 -1.40
CA PHE A 86 -5.04 7.07 -2.53
C PHE A 86 -3.96 8.04 -2.08
N GLN A 87 -3.00 8.31 -2.96
CA GLN A 87 -1.90 9.24 -2.72
C GLN A 87 -2.40 10.63 -2.32
N VAL A 88 -3.44 11.11 -3.00
CA VAL A 88 -4.13 12.36 -2.65
C VAL A 88 -5.37 12.02 -1.85
N VAL A 89 -5.35 12.36 -0.57
CA VAL A 89 -6.48 12.14 0.33
C VAL A 89 -7.63 13.07 -0.05
N GLN A 90 -8.75 12.51 -0.47
CA GLN A 90 -9.95 13.24 -0.85
C GLN A 90 -11.16 12.72 -0.05
N PRO A 91 -11.35 13.17 1.19
CA PRO A 91 -12.57 12.86 1.93
C PRO A 91 -13.78 13.52 1.27
N PHE A 92 -14.96 12.97 1.51
CA PHE A 92 -16.21 13.64 1.18
C PHE A 92 -16.36 14.85 2.11
N ALA A 93 -15.99 16.03 1.63
CA ALA A 93 -15.84 17.24 2.45
C ALA A 93 -17.14 17.69 3.13
N GLU A 94 -18.28 17.46 2.48
CA GLU A 94 -19.62 17.78 2.97
C GLU A 94 -20.15 16.77 4.01
N MET A 95 -19.45 15.65 4.19
CA MET A 95 -19.82 14.60 5.14
C MET A 95 -19.00 14.72 6.42
N THR A 96 -19.59 14.27 7.53
CA THR A 96 -18.85 14.09 8.78
C THR A 96 -17.79 13.01 8.64
N VAL A 97 -16.84 13.00 9.57
CA VAL A 97 -15.81 11.95 9.69
C VAL A 97 -16.46 10.56 9.79
N LEU A 98 -17.51 10.42 10.61
CA LEU A 98 -18.26 9.16 10.72
C LEU A 98 -18.91 8.75 9.41
N GLU A 99 -19.61 9.65 8.73
CA GLU A 99 -20.29 9.35 7.46
C GLU A 99 -19.31 8.95 6.35
N ASN A 100 -18.11 9.56 6.33
CA ASN A 100 -17.05 9.16 5.43
C ASN A 100 -16.67 7.68 5.60
N VAL A 101 -16.50 7.22 6.84
CA VAL A 101 -16.15 5.81 7.13
C VAL A 101 -17.34 4.89 6.89
N MET A 102 -18.56 5.33 7.24
CA MET A 102 -19.80 4.60 6.94
C MET A 102 -19.98 4.34 5.44
N ALA A 103 -19.60 5.28 4.58
CA ALA A 103 -19.63 5.07 3.14
C ALA A 103 -18.80 3.86 2.72
N GLY A 104 -17.58 3.68 3.27
CA GLY A 104 -16.76 2.49 3.06
C GLY A 104 -17.46 1.21 3.54
N ALA A 105 -18.00 1.23 4.75
CA ALA A 105 -18.67 0.09 5.36
C ALA A 105 -19.92 -0.36 4.57
N LEU A 106 -20.70 0.59 4.03
CA LEU A 106 -21.94 0.31 3.28
C LEU A 106 -21.67 -0.34 1.92
N PHE A 107 -20.64 0.13 1.19
CA PHE A 107 -20.48 -0.22 -0.23
C PHE A 107 -19.57 -1.42 -0.48
N ALA A 108 -18.70 -1.75 0.44
CA ALA A 108 -17.77 -2.87 0.28
C ALA A 108 -18.23 -4.16 0.97
N GLY A 109 -18.97 -4.06 2.06
CA GLY A 109 -19.42 -5.19 2.85
C GLY A 109 -20.60 -5.94 2.22
N GLN A 110 -20.82 -7.16 2.68
CA GLN A 110 -22.04 -7.92 2.42
C GLN A 110 -23.19 -7.22 3.17
N ARG A 111 -24.19 -6.70 2.45
CA ARG A 111 -25.52 -6.26 2.93
C ARG A 111 -25.62 -5.79 4.41
N GLY A 112 -24.77 -4.85 4.82
CA GLY A 112 -24.94 -4.19 6.12
C GLY A 112 -26.09 -3.18 6.08
N ASN A 113 -26.90 -3.09 7.14
CA ASN A 113 -27.82 -1.99 7.32
C ASN A 113 -27.07 -0.73 7.83
N MET A 114 -27.74 0.42 7.84
CA MET A 114 -27.15 1.69 8.30
C MET A 114 -26.59 1.61 9.73
N LYS A 115 -27.25 0.86 10.62
CA LYS A 115 -26.85 0.72 12.02
C LYS A 115 -25.55 -0.07 12.13
N GLU A 116 -25.43 -1.21 11.47
CA GLU A 116 -24.21 -2.03 11.44
C GLU A 116 -23.03 -1.26 10.81
N SER A 117 -23.32 -0.50 9.74
CA SER A 117 -22.30 0.34 9.10
C SER A 117 -21.80 1.46 10.01
N ALA A 118 -22.69 2.05 10.83
CA ALA A 118 -22.32 3.06 11.81
C ALA A 118 -21.50 2.47 12.97
N GLU A 119 -21.87 1.28 13.46
CA GLU A 119 -21.10 0.57 14.50
C GLU A 119 -19.71 0.20 14.00
N ARG A 120 -19.59 -0.35 12.80
CA ARG A 120 -18.32 -0.65 12.14
C ARG A 120 -17.47 0.60 11.91
N ALA A 121 -18.09 1.69 11.45
CA ALA A 121 -17.40 2.95 11.25
C ALA A 121 -16.82 3.50 12.55
N ARG A 122 -17.58 3.47 13.66
CA ARG A 122 -17.07 3.88 14.97
C ARG A 122 -15.93 3.01 15.45
N HIS A 123 -16.03 1.69 15.28
CA HIS A 123 -14.94 0.78 15.61
C HIS A 123 -13.64 1.15 14.90
N TYR A 124 -13.68 1.43 13.58
CA TYR A 124 -12.47 1.80 12.87
C TYR A 124 -12.02 3.24 13.10
N LEU A 125 -12.92 4.17 13.45
CA LEU A 125 -12.54 5.51 13.93
C LEU A 125 -11.79 5.44 15.26
N ASP A 126 -12.25 4.63 16.20
CA ASP A 126 -11.55 4.37 17.46
C ASP A 126 -10.19 3.71 17.21
N PHE A 127 -10.16 2.69 16.33
CA PHE A 127 -8.93 1.98 15.96
C PHE A 127 -7.84 2.93 15.42
N VAL A 128 -8.20 3.94 14.61
CA VAL A 128 -7.24 4.92 14.06
C VAL A 128 -7.06 6.16 14.95
N GLY A 129 -7.76 6.25 16.09
CA GLY A 129 -7.68 7.37 17.04
C GLY A 129 -8.44 8.63 16.59
N LEU A 130 -9.51 8.48 15.82
CA LEU A 130 -10.34 9.59 15.32
C LEU A 130 -11.76 9.64 15.91
N ASP A 131 -12.09 8.80 16.89
CA ASP A 131 -13.45 8.73 17.46
C ASP A 131 -13.98 10.10 17.95
N ARG A 132 -13.11 10.88 18.60
CA ARG A 132 -13.44 12.24 19.08
C ARG A 132 -13.87 13.20 17.97
N PHE A 133 -13.50 12.94 16.72
CA PHE A 133 -13.81 13.76 15.57
C PHE A 133 -15.02 13.24 14.76
N ALA A 134 -15.70 12.18 15.23
CA ALA A 134 -16.76 11.50 14.48
C ALA A 134 -17.84 12.43 13.91
N GLY A 135 -18.22 13.46 14.66
CA GLY A 135 -19.22 14.46 14.25
C GLY A 135 -18.67 15.69 13.52
N TYR A 136 -17.36 15.83 13.38
CA TYR A 136 -16.74 16.97 12.69
C TYR A 136 -16.84 16.81 11.18
N SER A 137 -16.81 17.93 10.45
CA SER A 137 -16.61 17.90 8.99
C SER A 137 -15.24 17.31 8.67
N ALA A 138 -15.16 16.46 7.67
CA ALA A 138 -13.88 15.91 7.21
C ALA A 138 -12.92 16.99 6.67
N SER A 139 -13.44 18.19 6.30
CA SER A 139 -12.66 19.34 5.88
C SER A 139 -11.89 20.01 7.03
N GLU A 140 -12.31 19.82 8.27
CA GLU A 140 -11.69 20.42 9.47
C GLU A 140 -10.48 19.64 9.97
N LEU A 141 -10.27 18.41 9.44
CA LEU A 141 -9.17 17.56 9.87
C LEU A 141 -7.81 18.05 9.38
N SER A 142 -6.78 17.85 10.20
CA SER A 142 -5.38 18.01 9.80
C SER A 142 -5.00 17.04 8.67
N LEU A 143 -3.86 17.24 8.02
CA LEU A 143 -3.38 16.30 6.98
C LEU A 143 -3.17 14.90 7.56
N ALA A 144 -2.58 14.79 8.74
CA ALA A 144 -2.36 13.51 9.42
C ALA A 144 -3.70 12.80 9.73
N ASP A 145 -4.68 13.54 10.25
CA ASP A 145 -5.98 12.98 10.58
C ASP A 145 -6.77 12.61 9.32
N ARG A 146 -6.65 13.36 8.22
CA ARG A 146 -7.24 12.96 6.92
C ARG A 146 -6.65 11.66 6.40
N LYS A 147 -5.36 11.40 6.59
CA LYS A 147 -4.71 10.13 6.24
C LYS A 147 -5.22 8.98 7.11
N ARG A 148 -5.39 9.21 8.42
CA ARG A 148 -6.02 8.25 9.33
C ARG A 148 -7.47 7.98 8.93
N LEU A 149 -8.23 9.01 8.50
CA LEU A 149 -9.59 8.87 7.99
C LEU A 149 -9.64 7.99 6.73
N GLU A 150 -8.74 8.21 5.77
CA GLU A 150 -8.66 7.39 4.55
C GLU A 150 -8.35 5.92 4.86
N LEU A 151 -7.49 5.70 5.87
CA LEU A 151 -7.20 4.36 6.36
C LEU A 151 -8.43 3.73 7.03
N ALA A 152 -9.16 4.47 7.89
CA ALA A 152 -10.39 4.00 8.51
C ALA A 152 -11.46 3.65 7.48
N LYS A 153 -11.63 4.47 6.42
CA LYS A 153 -12.54 4.19 5.29
C LYS A 153 -12.17 2.87 4.62
N SER A 154 -10.87 2.66 4.36
CA SER A 154 -10.37 1.43 3.73
C SER A 154 -10.56 0.21 4.64
N LEU A 155 -10.34 0.34 5.94
CA LEU A 155 -10.52 -0.74 6.92
C LEU A 155 -12.00 -1.08 7.16
N ALA A 156 -12.90 -0.10 7.10
CA ALA A 156 -14.34 -0.33 7.21
C ALA A 156 -14.91 -1.19 6.07
N MET A 157 -14.15 -1.34 4.99
CA MET A 157 -14.42 -2.29 3.91
C MET A 157 -14.04 -3.74 4.27
N GLU A 158 -13.43 -3.99 5.45
CA GLU A 158 -12.93 -5.29 5.90
C GLU A 158 -12.03 -5.98 4.85
N PRO A 159 -10.94 -5.32 4.44
CA PRO A 159 -10.10 -5.83 3.37
C PRO A 159 -9.27 -7.03 3.82
N ARG A 160 -9.04 -7.97 2.91
CA ARG A 160 -8.07 -9.06 3.06
C ARG A 160 -6.73 -8.73 2.39
N LEU A 161 -6.76 -7.75 1.46
CA LEU A 161 -5.60 -7.16 0.80
C LEU A 161 -5.74 -5.64 0.78
N LEU A 162 -4.75 -4.94 1.33
CA LEU A 162 -4.73 -3.48 1.43
C LEU A 162 -3.49 -2.92 0.74
N PHE A 163 -3.69 -2.07 -0.26
CA PHE A 163 -2.64 -1.26 -0.87
C PHE A 163 -2.54 0.09 -0.14
N LEU A 164 -1.36 0.41 0.38
CA LEU A 164 -1.04 1.67 1.03
C LEU A 164 -0.14 2.51 0.11
N ASP A 165 -0.72 3.53 -0.53
CA ASP A 165 -0.04 4.35 -1.54
C ASP A 165 0.41 5.68 -0.91
N GLU A 166 1.71 5.82 -0.63
CA GLU A 166 2.37 7.01 -0.06
C GLU A 166 1.66 7.60 1.17
N VAL A 167 1.15 6.73 2.06
CA VAL A 167 0.38 7.15 3.24
C VAL A 167 1.19 8.00 4.22
N ASN A 168 2.51 7.96 4.13
CA ASN A 168 3.43 8.63 5.06
C ASN A 168 3.93 9.98 4.54
N ALA A 169 3.60 10.38 3.29
CA ALA A 169 4.06 11.64 2.71
C ALA A 169 3.53 12.86 3.49
N GLY A 170 4.41 13.79 3.85
CA GLY A 170 4.04 15.03 4.56
C GLY A 170 3.81 14.89 6.07
N LEU A 171 4.07 13.71 6.66
CA LEU A 171 4.04 13.51 8.11
C LEU A 171 5.37 13.92 8.75
N ASN A 172 5.30 14.48 9.97
CA ASN A 172 6.48 14.68 10.80
C ASN A 172 6.95 13.35 11.44
N SER A 173 8.08 13.36 12.16
CA SER A 173 8.67 12.13 12.69
C SER A 173 7.76 11.40 13.70
N SER A 174 7.05 12.12 14.56
CA SER A 174 6.15 11.51 15.54
C SER A 174 4.90 10.92 14.85
N GLU A 175 4.30 11.68 13.91
CA GLU A 175 3.17 11.19 13.12
C GLU A 175 3.53 9.98 12.28
N LEU A 176 4.78 9.91 11.80
CA LEU A 176 5.30 8.75 11.07
C LEU A 176 5.37 7.51 11.97
N ASP A 177 5.91 7.64 13.18
CA ASP A 177 6.02 6.51 14.12
C ASP A 177 4.63 5.97 14.48
N ASP A 178 3.66 6.85 14.72
CA ASP A 178 2.25 6.48 14.94
C ASP A 178 1.64 5.75 13.72
N ALA A 179 1.93 6.23 12.50
CA ALA A 179 1.44 5.61 11.28
C ALA A 179 2.04 4.20 11.07
N LEU A 180 3.34 4.03 11.35
CA LEU A 180 4.01 2.72 11.28
C LEU A 180 3.43 1.74 12.29
N GLU A 181 3.15 2.19 13.51
CA GLU A 181 2.51 1.35 14.54
C GLU A 181 1.09 0.94 14.12
N LEU A 182 0.33 1.86 13.55
CA LEU A 182 -1.00 1.58 13.03
C LEU A 182 -0.96 0.53 11.92
N ILE A 183 0.02 0.60 10.99
CA ILE A 183 0.20 -0.41 9.95
C ILE A 183 0.55 -1.78 10.54
N ARG A 184 1.40 -1.84 11.59
CA ARG A 184 1.71 -3.11 12.29
C ARG A 184 0.46 -3.71 12.93
N ARG A 185 -0.38 -2.89 13.56
CA ARG A 185 -1.65 -3.32 14.15
C ARG A 185 -2.59 -3.89 13.08
N ILE A 186 -2.68 -3.27 11.90
CA ILE A 186 -3.48 -3.77 10.77
C ILE A 186 -2.94 -5.12 10.28
N ALA A 187 -1.63 -5.25 10.15
CA ALA A 187 -1.00 -6.52 9.78
C ALA A 187 -1.29 -7.63 10.82
N GLY A 188 -1.27 -7.27 12.11
CA GLY A 188 -1.64 -8.17 13.22
C GLY A 188 -3.09 -8.69 13.15
N MET A 189 -3.97 -8.04 12.42
CA MET A 189 -5.33 -8.52 12.10
C MET A 189 -5.36 -9.57 10.99
N GLY A 190 -4.21 -9.92 10.40
CA GLY A 190 -4.09 -10.89 9.31
C GLY A 190 -4.32 -10.29 7.90
N VAL A 191 -4.40 -8.98 7.77
CA VAL A 191 -4.54 -8.29 6.48
C VAL A 191 -3.23 -8.39 5.71
N THR A 192 -3.29 -8.79 4.44
CA THR A 192 -2.15 -8.72 3.52
C THR A 192 -1.94 -7.26 3.11
N ILE A 193 -0.71 -6.75 3.21
CA ILE A 193 -0.44 -5.34 2.94
C ILE A 193 0.62 -5.19 1.84
N VAL A 194 0.34 -4.33 0.86
CA VAL A 194 1.31 -3.86 -0.12
C VAL A 194 1.56 -2.38 0.09
N ILE A 195 2.76 -2.03 0.53
CA ILE A 195 3.17 -0.65 0.81
C ILE A 195 3.88 -0.10 -0.42
N ILE A 196 3.31 0.95 -1.01
CA ILE A 196 3.91 1.68 -2.13
C ILE A 196 4.56 2.94 -1.57
N GLU A 197 5.88 2.99 -1.58
CA GLU A 197 6.63 4.11 -1.05
C GLU A 197 7.91 4.35 -1.88
N HIS A 198 8.39 5.57 -1.84
CA HIS A 198 9.68 5.95 -2.42
C HIS A 198 10.75 6.17 -1.33
N VAL A 199 10.34 6.29 -0.07
CA VAL A 199 11.24 6.44 1.08
C VAL A 199 11.55 5.06 1.65
N LEU A 200 12.67 4.47 1.24
CA LEU A 200 13.09 3.12 1.63
C LEU A 200 13.11 2.89 3.14
N ARG A 201 13.55 3.87 3.94
CA ARG A 201 13.60 3.76 5.40
C ARG A 201 12.25 3.35 6.01
N ILE A 202 11.16 3.91 5.51
CA ILE A 202 9.80 3.62 5.99
C ILE A 202 9.43 2.17 5.67
N VAL A 203 9.65 1.77 4.42
CA VAL A 203 9.32 0.43 3.96
C VAL A 203 10.11 -0.62 4.73
N LEU A 204 11.42 -0.41 4.90
CA LEU A 204 12.33 -1.35 5.55
C LEU A 204 12.00 -1.63 7.03
N SER A 205 11.29 -0.72 7.70
CA SER A 205 10.85 -0.93 9.09
C SER A 205 9.63 -1.85 9.24
N LEU A 206 8.95 -2.17 8.12
CA LEU A 206 7.69 -2.89 8.11
C LEU A 206 7.71 -4.18 7.30
N VAL A 207 8.53 -4.26 6.24
CA VAL A 207 8.42 -5.33 5.26
C VAL A 207 9.52 -6.39 5.41
N THR A 208 9.16 -7.62 5.10
CA THR A 208 10.11 -8.75 5.01
C THR A 208 10.50 -9.05 3.55
N ARG A 209 9.83 -8.42 2.58
CA ARG A 209 10.06 -8.62 1.15
C ARG A 209 9.88 -7.33 0.37
N LEU A 210 10.78 -7.08 -0.59
CA LEU A 210 10.74 -5.97 -1.52
C LEU A 210 10.54 -6.46 -2.96
N ILE A 211 9.61 -5.80 -3.64
CA ILE A 211 9.46 -5.86 -5.10
C ILE A 211 9.93 -4.52 -5.65
N VAL A 212 10.97 -4.53 -6.47
CA VAL A 212 11.55 -3.30 -7.03
C VAL A 212 11.18 -3.20 -8.50
N LEU A 213 10.53 -2.10 -8.89
CA LEU A 213 10.19 -1.78 -10.27
C LEU A 213 11.11 -0.70 -10.84
N HIS A 214 11.42 -0.83 -12.13
CA HIS A 214 12.12 0.20 -12.90
C HIS A 214 11.67 0.15 -14.37
N HIS A 215 11.27 1.28 -14.93
CA HIS A 215 10.77 1.38 -16.31
C HIS A 215 9.71 0.33 -16.67
N GLY A 216 8.78 0.06 -15.76
CA GLY A 216 7.69 -0.89 -15.95
C GLY A 216 8.05 -2.35 -15.74
N ALA A 217 9.33 -2.71 -15.60
CA ALA A 217 9.80 -4.07 -15.36
C ALA A 217 10.15 -4.30 -13.88
N MET A 218 10.09 -5.55 -13.45
CA MET A 218 10.54 -5.98 -12.13
C MET A 218 12.05 -6.21 -12.17
N LEU A 219 12.81 -5.48 -11.35
CA LEU A 219 14.25 -5.67 -11.21
C LEU A 219 14.58 -6.80 -10.25
N THR A 220 13.93 -6.81 -9.10
CA THR A 220 14.16 -7.82 -8.06
C THR A 220 12.91 -8.04 -7.22
N ASP A 221 12.83 -9.21 -6.62
CA ASP A 221 11.78 -9.65 -5.72
C ASP A 221 12.40 -10.56 -4.67
N GLY A 222 12.58 -10.06 -3.45
CA GLY A 222 13.27 -10.80 -2.40
C GLY A 222 13.41 -10.04 -1.09
N PRO A 223 14.21 -10.58 -0.15
CA PRO A 223 14.48 -9.93 1.13
C PRO A 223 15.07 -8.52 0.95
N PRO A 224 14.71 -7.55 1.80
CA PRO A 224 15.18 -6.18 1.68
C PRO A 224 16.71 -6.05 1.61
N ALA A 225 17.42 -6.84 2.41
CA ALA A 225 18.89 -6.82 2.44
C ALA A 225 19.51 -7.22 1.08
N GLU A 226 18.93 -8.21 0.40
CA GLU A 226 19.39 -8.65 -0.93
C GLU A 226 19.02 -7.63 -2.00
N ALA A 227 17.76 -7.17 -2.00
CA ALA A 227 17.28 -6.19 -2.95
C ALA A 227 18.09 -4.88 -2.92
N LEU A 228 18.47 -4.39 -1.74
CA LEU A 228 19.26 -3.18 -1.57
C LEU A 228 20.73 -3.34 -1.98
N ASN A 229 21.23 -4.57 -2.05
CA ASN A 229 22.59 -4.87 -2.50
C ASN A 229 22.66 -5.19 -4.00
N ASP A 230 21.54 -5.33 -4.67
CA ASP A 230 21.47 -5.59 -6.11
C ASP A 230 22.03 -4.38 -6.90
N PRO A 231 23.10 -4.56 -7.72
CA PRO A 231 23.69 -3.49 -8.53
C PRO A 231 22.68 -2.82 -9.47
N ALA A 232 21.70 -3.57 -9.99
CA ALA A 232 20.67 -3.03 -10.86
C ALA A 232 19.72 -2.09 -10.09
N VAL A 233 19.35 -2.44 -8.85
CA VAL A 233 18.55 -1.59 -7.95
C VAL A 233 19.32 -0.32 -7.59
N ILE A 234 20.57 -0.47 -7.21
CA ILE A 234 21.45 0.68 -6.90
C ILE A 234 21.50 1.65 -8.08
N LYS A 235 21.76 1.13 -9.28
CA LYS A 235 21.82 1.91 -10.52
C LYS A 235 20.48 2.59 -10.84
N ALA A 236 19.35 1.91 -10.64
CA ALA A 236 18.02 2.44 -10.89
C ALA A 236 17.68 3.64 -10.00
N TYR A 237 18.09 3.62 -8.72
CA TYR A 237 17.85 4.70 -7.76
C TYR A 237 18.85 5.85 -7.87
N LEU A 238 20.11 5.56 -8.19
CA LEU A 238 21.15 6.57 -8.28
C LEU A 238 21.19 7.29 -9.64
N GLY A 239 20.56 6.68 -10.67
CA GLY A 239 20.61 7.19 -12.04
C GLY A 239 22.02 7.13 -12.65
N THR A 240 22.16 7.62 -13.89
CA THR A 240 23.46 7.71 -14.57
C THR A 240 24.30 8.94 -14.14
N LYS A 241 23.74 9.86 -13.37
CA LYS A 241 24.46 10.98 -12.75
C LYS A 241 24.65 10.69 -11.27
N PHE A 242 25.84 10.26 -10.96
CA PHE A 242 26.39 9.99 -9.63
C PHE A 242 26.20 11.21 -8.71
N ASP A 243 25.12 11.27 -7.94
CA ASP A 243 25.00 12.24 -6.86
C ASP A 243 25.50 11.60 -5.56
N LYS A 244 26.71 11.98 -5.13
CA LYS A 244 27.38 11.50 -3.91
C LYS A 244 26.52 11.64 -2.65
N ARG A 245 25.54 12.55 -2.63
CA ARG A 245 24.60 12.74 -1.51
C ARG A 245 23.64 11.57 -1.36
N HIS A 246 23.07 11.07 -2.48
CA HIS A 246 22.17 9.91 -2.46
C HIS A 246 22.87 8.61 -2.12
N GLN A 247 24.14 8.44 -2.52
CA GLN A 247 24.94 7.28 -2.08
C GLN A 247 25.15 7.26 -0.57
N ALA A 248 25.50 8.41 0.01
CA ALA A 248 25.71 8.51 1.45
C ALA A 248 24.39 8.24 2.24
N GLU A 249 23.26 8.63 1.68
CA GLU A 249 21.95 8.41 2.29
C GLU A 249 21.52 6.93 2.21
N LEU A 250 21.68 6.29 1.06
CA LEU A 250 21.45 4.85 0.88
C LEU A 250 22.40 4.03 1.77
N GLN A 251 23.66 4.41 1.86
CA GLN A 251 24.63 3.73 2.69
C GLN A 251 24.30 3.85 4.18
N ARG A 252 23.90 5.04 4.65
CA ARG A 252 23.41 5.25 6.01
C ARG A 252 22.14 4.46 6.33
N GLN A 253 21.24 4.30 5.34
CA GLN A 253 20.03 3.51 5.51
C GLN A 253 20.34 2.02 5.60
N ARG A 254 21.30 1.51 4.82
CA ARG A 254 21.81 0.14 4.90
C ARG A 254 22.42 -0.16 6.27
N GLU A 255 23.33 0.71 6.73
CA GLU A 255 24.02 0.54 8.02
C GLU A 255 22.99 0.53 9.18
N LYS A 256 22.00 1.42 9.15
CA LYS A 256 20.93 1.42 10.16
C LYS A 256 20.06 0.17 10.12
N TYR A 257 19.76 -0.34 8.92
CA TYR A 257 18.99 -1.57 8.77
C TYR A 257 19.75 -2.79 9.28
N GLN A 258 21.05 -2.90 8.95
CA GLN A 258 21.91 -3.97 9.49
C GLN A 258 22.03 -3.91 11.01
N GLN A 259 22.23 -2.72 11.59
CA GLN A 259 22.25 -2.54 13.04
C GLN A 259 20.92 -2.90 13.73
N ALA A 260 19.79 -2.65 13.06
CA ALA A 260 18.47 -3.04 13.57
C ALA A 260 18.26 -4.55 13.55
N LEU A 261 18.75 -5.24 12.50
CA LEU A 261 18.73 -6.71 12.43
C LEU A 261 19.60 -7.35 13.51
N GLU A 262 20.80 -6.81 13.75
CA GLU A 262 21.71 -7.30 14.80
C GLU A 262 21.13 -7.11 16.22
N ARG A 263 20.40 -6.03 16.46
CA ARG A 263 19.72 -5.79 17.74
C ARG A 263 18.49 -6.68 17.95
N GLY A 264 17.79 -7.04 16.87
CA GLY A 264 16.62 -7.93 16.93
C GLY A 264 16.97 -9.43 17.08
N GLN A 265 18.24 -9.82 16.85
CA GLN A 265 18.72 -11.20 17.05
C GLN A 265 19.31 -11.44 18.45
N ASN A 266 19.51 -10.40 19.26
CA ASN A 266 20.09 -10.47 20.59
C ASN A 266 19.11 -10.11 21.74
N GLY A 267 17.76 -10.17 21.48
CA GLY A 267 16.71 -9.87 22.44
C GLY A 267 15.74 -11.07 22.69
#